data_d466ba116c2e4981fe9af95a172c1630
#
_entry.id   d466ba116c2e4981fe9af95a172c1630
#
_cell.length_a   1.000
_cell.length_b   1.000
_cell.length_c   1.000
_cell.angle_alpha   90.00
_cell.angle_beta   90.00
_cell.angle_gamma   90.00
#
_symmetry.space_group_name_H-M   'P 1'
#
loop_
_entity.id
_entity.type
_entity.pdbx_description
1 polymer ?
#
loop_
_entity_poly.entity_id
_entity_poly.type
_entity_poly.pdbx_seq_one_letter_code
_entity_poly.pdbx_strand_id
1 'polypeptide(L)'
;GDVAGRHCGKLSKGYRQRVGLAQAILHNPDVLVLDEPTTGLDPKQIIETRQLIKELAGDHTIILSTHILPEVAQTCQRVVIINKGRVVAVDTPDNLTRRLRGAETMYVQVDAGGEEATGALQGIPGVTRVSVSDRHDAAVGYEVESTRGDDIRREIARVVVTSGWGLLELRPMRMSLEEIFLQVTTEEQGAGAEDGIPAEGAQA
;
A
#
# COMPACT_ATOMS: atom_id res chain seq x y z
N GLY A 1 -28.18 13.82 -21.96
CA GLY A 1 -28.29 12.84 -22.28
C GLY A 1 -29.22 11.67 -22.46
N ASP A 2 -28.74 10.64 -23.11
CA ASP A 2 -29.51 9.47 -23.62
C ASP A 2 -30.24 8.66 -22.55
N VAL A 3 -29.94 8.88 -21.29
CA VAL A 3 -30.51 8.15 -20.13
C VAL A 3 -31.38 9.02 -19.22
N ALA A 4 -31.55 10.30 -19.53
CA ALA A 4 -32.25 11.26 -18.64
C ALA A 4 -33.72 10.88 -18.37
N GLY A 5 -34.39 10.22 -19.28
CA GLY A 5 -35.77 9.73 -19.13
C GLY A 5 -35.90 8.34 -18.51
N ARG A 6 -34.81 7.68 -18.11
CA ARG A 6 -34.85 6.32 -17.55
C ARG A 6 -34.99 6.36 -16.04
N HIS A 7 -35.74 5.41 -15.49
CA HIS A 7 -35.78 5.21 -14.04
C HIS A 7 -34.39 4.83 -13.50
N CYS A 8 -33.98 5.39 -12.37
CA CYS A 8 -32.67 5.11 -11.74
C CYS A 8 -32.39 3.62 -11.55
N GLY A 9 -33.43 2.82 -11.19
CA GLY A 9 -33.32 1.38 -11.05
C GLY A 9 -32.97 0.62 -12.34
N LYS A 10 -33.21 1.21 -13.53
CA LYS A 10 -32.86 0.64 -14.84
C LYS A 10 -31.51 1.13 -15.38
N LEU A 11 -30.80 1.96 -14.65
CA LEU A 11 -29.48 2.43 -14.99
C LEU A 11 -28.42 1.35 -14.66
N SER A 12 -27.30 1.37 -15.40
CA SER A 12 -26.12 0.59 -15.02
C SER A 12 -25.62 1.02 -13.63
N LYS A 13 -24.84 0.17 -12.97
CA LYS A 13 -24.25 0.49 -11.66
C LYS A 13 -23.45 1.79 -11.71
N GLY A 14 -22.62 1.98 -12.74
CA GLY A 14 -21.84 3.21 -12.93
C GLY A 14 -22.69 4.46 -13.10
N TYR A 15 -23.78 4.39 -13.85
CA TYR A 15 -24.69 5.53 -13.94
C TYR A 15 -25.39 5.82 -12.61
N ARG A 16 -25.79 4.82 -11.85
CA ARG A 16 -26.37 5.04 -10.51
C ARG A 16 -25.38 5.70 -9.56
N GLN A 17 -24.12 5.27 -9.59
CA GLN A 17 -23.04 5.87 -8.79
C GLN A 17 -22.86 7.34 -9.11
N ARG A 18 -22.82 7.69 -10.41
CA ARG A 18 -22.71 9.11 -10.87
C ARG A 18 -23.93 9.94 -10.48
N VAL A 19 -25.13 9.37 -10.52
CA VAL A 19 -26.34 10.05 -10.05
C VAL A 19 -26.28 10.30 -8.55
N GLY A 20 -25.83 9.32 -7.76
CA GLY A 20 -25.64 9.49 -6.32
C GLY A 20 -24.62 10.58 -5.99
N LEU A 21 -23.47 10.57 -6.68
CA LEU A 21 -22.45 11.60 -6.52
C LEU A 21 -22.99 12.99 -6.92
N ALA A 22 -23.67 13.10 -8.06
CA ALA A 22 -24.31 14.35 -8.49
C ALA A 22 -25.34 14.86 -7.47
N GLN A 23 -26.11 13.97 -6.87
CA GLN A 23 -27.05 14.32 -5.79
C GLN A 23 -26.33 14.84 -4.55
N ALA A 24 -25.20 14.20 -4.16
CA ALA A 24 -24.43 14.58 -2.99
C ALA A 24 -23.80 15.98 -3.11
N ILE A 25 -23.39 16.39 -4.32
CA ILE A 25 -22.76 17.69 -4.57
C ILE A 25 -23.74 18.82 -4.92
N LEU A 26 -25.00 18.50 -5.16
CA LEU A 26 -25.99 19.47 -5.69
C LEU A 26 -26.16 20.72 -4.81
N HIS A 27 -26.03 20.57 -3.50
CA HIS A 27 -26.19 21.64 -2.52
C HIS A 27 -24.85 22.25 -2.05
N ASN A 28 -23.76 21.92 -2.75
CA ASN A 28 -22.40 22.42 -2.50
C ASN A 28 -21.95 22.28 -1.02
N PRO A 29 -21.92 21.08 -0.43
CA PRO A 29 -21.61 20.89 0.98
C PRO A 29 -20.11 21.07 1.24
N ASP A 30 -19.73 21.58 2.40
CA ASP A 30 -18.32 21.69 2.81
C ASP A 30 -17.64 20.31 2.96
N VAL A 31 -18.41 19.28 3.33
CA VAL A 31 -17.94 17.91 3.57
C VAL A 31 -18.76 16.90 2.77
N LEU A 32 -18.08 16.07 2.00
CA LEU A 32 -18.65 14.92 1.27
C LEU A 32 -18.20 13.61 1.90
N VAL A 33 -19.13 12.71 2.19
CA VAL A 33 -18.84 11.35 2.63
C VAL A 33 -19.21 10.38 1.50
N LEU A 34 -18.22 9.69 0.98
CA LEU A 34 -18.35 8.76 -0.15
C LEU A 34 -18.00 7.35 0.32
N ASP A 35 -19.00 6.49 0.33
CA ASP A 35 -18.83 5.08 0.71
C ASP A 35 -18.67 4.21 -0.54
N GLU A 36 -17.51 3.55 -0.66
CA GLU A 36 -17.16 2.65 -1.77
C GLU A 36 -17.52 3.20 -3.17
N PRO A 37 -17.09 4.43 -3.54
CA PRO A 37 -17.60 5.10 -4.75
C PRO A 37 -17.18 4.44 -6.07
N THR A 38 -16.19 3.56 -6.06
CA THR A 38 -15.65 2.88 -7.24
C THR A 38 -16.07 1.41 -7.33
N THR A 39 -16.69 0.88 -6.29
CA THR A 39 -17.03 -0.54 -6.21
C THR A 39 -17.97 -0.99 -7.32
N GLY A 40 -17.51 -1.98 -8.12
CA GLY A 40 -18.27 -2.58 -9.22
C GLY A 40 -18.41 -1.68 -10.45
N LEU A 41 -17.54 -0.72 -10.61
CA LEU A 41 -17.33 0.03 -11.84
C LEU A 41 -16.31 -0.70 -12.74
N ASP A 42 -16.37 -0.48 -14.03
CA ASP A 42 -15.32 -0.91 -14.95
C ASP A 42 -14.06 -0.03 -14.81
N PRO A 43 -12.89 -0.47 -15.30
CA PRO A 43 -11.63 0.26 -15.12
C PRO A 43 -11.66 1.70 -15.64
N LYS A 44 -12.36 1.97 -16.74
CA LYS A 44 -12.50 3.32 -17.29
C LYS A 44 -13.32 4.21 -16.36
N GLN A 45 -14.44 3.70 -15.85
CA GLN A 45 -15.31 4.40 -14.93
C GLN A 45 -14.61 4.68 -13.59
N ILE A 46 -13.75 3.75 -13.11
CA ILE A 46 -12.93 3.96 -11.90
C ILE A 46 -12.02 5.17 -12.09
N ILE A 47 -11.31 5.25 -13.23
CA ILE A 47 -10.42 6.38 -13.53
C ILE A 47 -11.21 7.70 -13.57
N GLU A 48 -12.34 7.73 -14.25
CA GLU A 48 -13.19 8.92 -14.38
C GLU A 48 -13.75 9.37 -13.01
N THR A 49 -14.18 8.41 -12.17
CA THR A 49 -14.71 8.70 -10.83
C THR A 49 -13.61 9.24 -9.91
N ARG A 50 -12.41 8.64 -9.94
CA ARG A 50 -11.26 9.14 -9.18
C ARG A 50 -10.85 10.54 -9.57
N GLN A 51 -10.85 10.84 -10.87
CA GLN A 51 -10.53 12.16 -11.37
C GLN A 51 -11.55 13.19 -10.87
N LEU A 52 -12.84 12.86 -10.93
CA LEU A 52 -13.91 13.70 -10.40
C LEU A 52 -13.78 13.96 -8.89
N ILE A 53 -13.46 12.91 -8.10
CA ILE A 53 -13.23 13.06 -6.66
C ILE A 53 -12.05 14.00 -6.38
N LYS A 54 -10.96 13.92 -7.16
CA LYS A 54 -9.82 14.83 -7.02
C LYS A 54 -10.16 16.27 -7.36
N GLU A 55 -10.96 16.49 -8.38
CA GLU A 55 -11.44 17.83 -8.77
C GLU A 55 -12.31 18.43 -7.67
N LEU A 56 -13.22 17.65 -7.10
CA LEU A 56 -14.07 18.08 -5.99
C LEU A 56 -13.27 18.36 -4.70
N ALA A 57 -12.17 17.67 -4.47
CA ALA A 57 -11.32 17.87 -3.29
C ALA A 57 -10.63 19.25 -3.25
N GLY A 58 -10.66 20.02 -4.35
CA GLY A 58 -10.21 21.42 -4.39
C GLY A 58 -11.11 22.35 -3.57
N ASP A 59 -12.41 22.10 -3.56
CA ASP A 59 -13.42 22.95 -2.94
C ASP A 59 -14.13 22.28 -1.74
N HIS A 60 -13.98 20.97 -1.56
CA HIS A 60 -14.68 20.20 -0.55
C HIS A 60 -13.71 19.36 0.31
N THR A 61 -14.06 19.14 1.56
CA THR A 61 -13.44 18.09 2.36
C THR A 61 -14.09 16.75 2.03
N ILE A 62 -13.33 15.78 1.52
CA ILE A 62 -13.88 14.47 1.13
C ILE A 62 -13.42 13.39 2.10
N ILE A 63 -14.37 12.67 2.67
CA ILE A 63 -14.13 11.44 3.43
C ILE A 63 -14.52 10.29 2.53
N LEU A 64 -13.54 9.44 2.20
CA LEU A 64 -13.69 8.30 1.32
C LEU A 64 -13.52 7.01 2.11
N SER A 65 -14.51 6.14 2.12
CA SER A 65 -14.33 4.76 2.59
C SER A 65 -14.07 3.85 1.39
N THR A 66 -13.09 2.97 1.49
CA THR A 66 -12.81 1.92 0.50
C THR A 66 -11.97 0.81 1.11
N HIS A 67 -12.10 -0.40 0.58
CA HIS A 67 -11.22 -1.54 0.86
C HIS A 67 -10.15 -1.74 -0.22
N ILE A 68 -10.14 -0.90 -1.26
CA ILE A 68 -9.21 -0.98 -2.40
C ILE A 68 -8.02 -0.06 -2.13
N LEU A 69 -7.00 -0.57 -1.47
CA LEU A 69 -5.85 0.20 -1.00
C LEU A 69 -5.03 0.89 -2.11
N PRO A 70 -4.84 0.32 -3.32
CA PRO A 70 -4.24 1.06 -4.45
C PRO A 70 -4.99 2.33 -4.84
N GLU A 71 -6.30 2.37 -4.66
CA GLU A 71 -7.09 3.58 -4.94
C GLU A 71 -6.85 4.66 -3.90
N VAL A 72 -6.71 4.26 -2.62
CA VAL A 72 -6.36 5.17 -1.52
C VAL A 72 -5.04 5.87 -1.81
N ALA A 73 -4.00 5.11 -2.19
CA ALA A 73 -2.68 5.66 -2.50
C ALA A 73 -2.70 6.70 -3.63
N GLN A 74 -3.61 6.53 -4.60
CA GLN A 74 -3.71 7.40 -5.77
C GLN A 74 -4.64 8.60 -5.57
N THR A 75 -5.58 8.55 -4.61
CA THR A 75 -6.67 9.51 -4.49
C THR A 75 -6.61 10.32 -3.20
N CYS A 76 -6.17 9.72 -2.10
CA CYS A 76 -6.24 10.32 -0.77
C CYS A 76 -4.93 11.00 -0.37
N GLN A 77 -5.03 12.17 0.27
CA GLN A 77 -3.89 12.88 0.89
C GLN A 77 -3.57 12.33 2.28
N ARG A 78 -4.58 11.82 2.99
CA ARG A 78 -4.45 11.22 4.32
C ARG A 78 -5.25 9.93 4.38
N VAL A 79 -4.72 8.98 5.13
CA VAL A 79 -5.35 7.67 5.37
C VAL A 79 -5.58 7.51 6.86
N VAL A 80 -6.74 7.01 7.22
CA VAL A 80 -7.09 6.56 8.56
C VAL A 80 -7.34 5.05 8.49
N ILE A 81 -6.49 4.27 9.14
CA ILE A 81 -6.67 2.81 9.23
C ILE A 81 -7.45 2.51 10.50
N ILE A 82 -8.55 1.79 10.34
CA ILE A 82 -9.42 1.37 11.45
C ILE A 82 -9.39 -0.15 11.55
N ASN A 83 -9.10 -0.67 12.74
CA ASN A 83 -9.14 -2.09 13.06
C ASN A 83 -9.98 -2.30 14.33
N LYS A 84 -10.90 -3.26 14.33
CA LYS A 84 -11.78 -3.60 15.47
C LYS A 84 -12.43 -2.36 16.14
N GLY A 85 -12.82 -1.36 15.34
CA GLY A 85 -13.46 -0.14 15.81
C GLY A 85 -12.50 0.90 16.43
N ARG A 86 -11.19 0.70 16.34
CA ARG A 86 -10.15 1.64 16.82
C ARG A 86 -9.35 2.19 15.65
N VAL A 87 -8.94 3.45 15.76
CA VAL A 87 -8.00 4.05 14.83
C VAL A 87 -6.59 3.56 15.18
N VAL A 88 -5.96 2.83 14.27
CA VAL A 88 -4.63 2.24 14.47
C VAL A 88 -3.52 3.03 13.78
N ALA A 89 -3.84 3.76 12.71
CA ALA A 89 -2.89 4.65 12.05
C ALA A 89 -3.58 5.83 11.39
N VAL A 90 -2.92 7.00 11.38
CA VAL A 90 -3.35 8.19 10.64
C VAL A 90 -2.11 8.86 10.08
N ASP A 91 -1.94 8.86 8.76
CA ASP A 91 -0.84 9.56 8.09
C ASP A 91 -1.11 9.69 6.58
N THR A 92 -0.18 10.28 5.85
CA THR A 92 -0.20 10.22 4.36
C THR A 92 0.16 8.80 3.89
N PRO A 93 -0.29 8.37 2.70
CA PRO A 93 0.12 7.08 2.13
C PRO A 93 1.65 6.88 2.11
N ASP A 94 2.38 7.92 1.70
CA ASP A 94 3.85 7.88 1.64
C ASP A 94 4.50 7.78 3.03
N ASN A 95 3.95 8.44 4.04
CA ASN A 95 4.47 8.36 5.40
C ASN A 95 4.20 7.00 6.02
N LEU A 96 2.99 6.44 5.82
CA LEU A 96 2.69 5.08 6.26
C LEU A 96 3.68 4.09 5.68
N THR A 97 3.91 4.18 4.37
CA THR A 97 4.90 3.36 3.68
C THR A 97 6.32 3.52 4.27
N ARG A 98 6.72 4.73 4.65
CA ARG A 98 8.05 4.98 5.24
C ARG A 98 8.17 4.57 6.70
N ARG A 99 7.12 4.75 7.51
CA ARG A 99 7.16 4.47 8.97
C ARG A 99 7.25 2.99 9.29
N LEU A 100 6.60 2.16 8.48
CA LEU A 100 6.56 0.71 8.67
C LEU A 100 7.73 0.00 7.98
N ARG A 101 8.58 0.74 7.26
CA ARG A 101 9.88 0.26 6.81
C ARG A 101 10.83 0.20 8.02
N GLY A 102 10.96 -0.96 8.61
CA GLY A 102 12.03 -1.24 9.58
C GLY A 102 13.41 -1.20 8.92
N ALA A 103 13.53 -1.79 7.73
CA ALA A 103 14.71 -1.82 6.87
C ALA A 103 14.37 -1.26 5.49
N GLU A 104 15.32 -0.61 4.80
CA GLU A 104 15.17 -0.31 3.38
C GLU A 104 15.47 -1.57 2.58
N THR A 105 14.48 -2.06 1.84
CA THR A 105 14.63 -3.25 1.01
C THR A 105 14.86 -2.85 -0.45
N MET A 106 15.91 -3.39 -1.05
CA MET A 106 16.22 -3.22 -2.46
C MET A 106 15.99 -4.54 -3.20
N TYR A 107 15.33 -4.47 -4.35
CA TYR A 107 15.32 -5.58 -5.30
C TYR A 107 16.51 -5.43 -6.26
N VAL A 108 17.26 -6.50 -6.40
CA VAL A 108 18.44 -6.59 -7.26
C VAL A 108 18.32 -7.83 -8.13
N GLN A 109 18.35 -7.67 -9.45
CA GLN A 109 18.39 -8.80 -10.37
C GLN A 109 19.73 -8.84 -11.11
N VAL A 110 20.37 -10.00 -11.12
CA VAL A 110 21.65 -10.25 -11.77
C VAL A 110 21.57 -11.45 -12.71
N ASP A 111 22.39 -11.46 -13.77
CA ASP A 111 22.47 -12.54 -14.76
C ASP A 111 23.32 -13.74 -14.31
N ALA A 112 23.98 -13.62 -13.18
CA ALA A 112 24.68 -14.71 -12.51
C ALA A 112 24.17 -14.80 -11.07
N GLY A 113 23.86 -15.96 -10.59
CA GLY A 113 23.23 -16.09 -9.28
C GLY A 113 23.69 -17.35 -8.55
N GLY A 114 23.36 -17.39 -7.29
CA GLY A 114 23.63 -18.52 -6.42
C GLY A 114 24.14 -18.09 -5.06
N GLU A 115 24.76 -19.01 -4.35
CA GLU A 115 25.30 -18.75 -3.00
C GLU A 115 26.38 -17.66 -3.00
N GLU A 116 27.17 -17.59 -4.07
CA GLU A 116 28.23 -16.59 -4.22
C GLU A 116 27.68 -15.16 -4.27
N ALA A 117 26.62 -14.92 -5.07
CA ALA A 117 25.96 -13.62 -5.15
C ALA A 117 25.29 -13.25 -3.84
N THR A 118 24.63 -14.22 -3.17
CA THR A 118 24.06 -14.01 -1.84
C THR A 118 25.12 -13.59 -0.82
N GLY A 119 26.27 -14.29 -0.80
CA GLY A 119 27.38 -13.96 0.10
C GLY A 119 28.00 -12.60 -0.17
N ALA A 120 28.20 -12.25 -1.44
CA ALA A 120 28.76 -10.96 -1.84
C ALA A 120 27.83 -9.79 -1.47
N LEU A 121 26.53 -9.93 -1.70
CA LEU A 121 25.53 -8.92 -1.32
C LEU A 121 25.41 -8.80 0.21
N GLN A 122 25.46 -9.91 0.94
CA GLN A 122 25.42 -9.92 2.40
C GLN A 122 26.66 -9.26 3.03
N GLY A 123 27.81 -9.26 2.33
CA GLY A 123 29.04 -8.60 2.76
C GLY A 123 29.04 -7.09 2.63
N ILE A 124 28.02 -6.48 2.04
CA ILE A 124 27.92 -5.01 1.88
C ILE A 124 27.64 -4.37 3.25
N PRO A 125 28.43 -3.36 3.66
CA PRO A 125 28.18 -2.63 4.89
C PRO A 125 26.76 -2.04 4.92
N GLY A 126 26.05 -2.25 6.02
CA GLY A 126 24.68 -1.79 6.19
C GLY A 126 23.62 -2.81 5.73
N VAL A 127 23.99 -3.89 5.03
CA VAL A 127 23.07 -4.97 4.70
C VAL A 127 22.83 -5.85 5.93
N THR A 128 21.55 -6.03 6.25
CA THR A 128 21.11 -6.86 7.39
C THR A 128 20.67 -8.26 6.98
N ARG A 129 20.09 -8.37 5.76
CA ARG A 129 19.59 -9.64 5.23
C ARG A 129 19.60 -9.64 3.72
N VAL A 130 19.86 -10.81 3.13
CA VAL A 130 19.70 -11.08 1.70
C VAL A 130 18.87 -12.35 1.53
N SER A 131 17.84 -12.29 0.70
CA SER A 131 17.01 -13.45 0.35
C SER A 131 16.80 -13.51 -1.15
N VAL A 132 16.67 -14.72 -1.70
CA VAL A 132 16.31 -14.92 -3.10
C VAL A 132 14.81 -14.68 -3.25
N SER A 133 14.41 -13.76 -4.13
CA SER A 133 13.02 -13.42 -4.41
C SER A 133 12.45 -14.30 -5.52
N ASP A 134 13.16 -14.36 -6.64
CA ASP A 134 12.72 -15.10 -7.83
C ASP A 134 13.92 -15.61 -8.64
N ARG A 135 13.63 -16.54 -9.57
CA ARG A 135 14.61 -17.10 -10.51
C ARG A 135 13.96 -17.23 -11.88
N HIS A 136 14.55 -16.58 -12.88
CA HIS A 136 14.13 -16.67 -14.26
C HIS A 136 15.30 -17.02 -15.17
N ASP A 137 15.32 -18.21 -15.75
CA ASP A 137 16.41 -18.73 -16.57
C ASP A 137 17.79 -18.57 -15.92
N ALA A 138 18.64 -17.70 -16.46
CA ALA A 138 19.95 -17.39 -15.93
C ALA A 138 19.96 -16.21 -14.95
N ALA A 139 18.84 -15.52 -14.77
CA ALA A 139 18.73 -14.35 -13.90
C ALA A 139 18.16 -14.74 -12.53
N VAL A 140 18.73 -14.17 -11.46
CA VAL A 140 18.27 -14.35 -10.09
C VAL A 140 17.97 -12.99 -9.48
N GLY A 141 16.76 -12.87 -8.91
CA GLY A 141 16.31 -11.72 -8.13
C GLY A 141 16.59 -11.89 -6.65
N TYR A 142 17.13 -10.86 -6.02
CA TYR A 142 17.45 -10.81 -4.60
C TYR A 142 16.70 -9.66 -3.93
N GLU A 143 16.22 -9.91 -2.73
CA GLU A 143 15.79 -8.88 -1.79
C GLU A 143 16.92 -8.62 -0.80
N VAL A 144 17.38 -7.38 -0.77
CA VAL A 144 18.49 -6.93 0.08
C VAL A 144 17.95 -5.91 1.07
N GLU A 145 17.89 -6.31 2.33
CA GLU A 145 17.46 -5.46 3.45
C GLU A 145 18.68 -4.72 4.02
N SER A 146 18.52 -3.42 4.27
CA SER A 146 19.58 -2.60 4.87
C SER A 146 19.10 -1.85 6.10
N THR A 147 20.05 -1.37 6.89
CA THR A 147 19.78 -0.49 8.03
C THR A 147 19.06 0.77 7.55
N ARG A 148 18.09 1.25 8.34
CA ARG A 148 17.28 2.42 7.99
C ARG A 148 18.14 3.66 7.75
N GLY A 149 17.97 4.27 6.59
CA GLY A 149 18.64 5.52 6.20
C GLY A 149 19.91 5.35 5.37
N ASP A 150 20.39 4.13 5.13
CA ASP A 150 21.55 3.87 4.30
C ASP A 150 21.17 3.65 2.83
N ASP A 151 21.61 4.53 1.93
CA ASP A 151 21.45 4.33 0.49
C ASP A 151 22.55 3.40 -0.04
N ILE A 152 22.26 2.10 -0.01
CA ILE A 152 23.21 1.04 -0.42
C ILE A 152 23.24 0.77 -1.93
N ARG A 153 22.46 1.50 -2.74
CA ARG A 153 22.34 1.26 -4.20
C ARG A 153 23.69 1.29 -4.92
N ARG A 154 24.52 2.26 -4.56
CA ARG A 154 25.85 2.42 -5.16
C ARG A 154 26.78 1.23 -4.82
N GLU A 155 26.71 0.76 -3.58
CA GLU A 155 27.51 -0.36 -3.12
C GLU A 155 27.05 -1.68 -3.75
N ILE A 156 25.73 -1.90 -3.86
CA ILE A 156 25.17 -3.05 -4.59
C ILE A 156 25.65 -3.05 -6.04
N ALA A 157 25.48 -1.93 -6.76
CA ALA A 157 25.91 -1.85 -8.15
C ALA A 157 27.41 -2.11 -8.30
N ARG A 158 28.24 -1.56 -7.40
CA ARG A 158 29.68 -1.78 -7.38
C ARG A 158 30.02 -3.26 -7.19
N VAL A 159 29.45 -3.91 -6.19
CA VAL A 159 29.70 -5.32 -5.90
C VAL A 159 29.32 -6.19 -7.09
N VAL A 160 28.12 -6.02 -7.65
CA VAL A 160 27.66 -6.78 -8.83
C VAL A 160 28.62 -6.65 -10.01
N VAL A 161 29.00 -5.42 -10.36
CA VAL A 161 29.89 -5.15 -11.51
C VAL A 161 31.31 -5.66 -11.26
N THR A 162 31.85 -5.49 -10.05
CA THR A 162 33.21 -5.96 -9.74
C THR A 162 33.31 -7.49 -9.63
N SER A 163 32.21 -8.15 -9.34
CA SER A 163 32.12 -9.63 -9.37
C SER A 163 31.96 -10.18 -10.80
N GLY A 164 31.86 -9.32 -11.81
CA GLY A 164 31.73 -9.71 -13.21
C GLY A 164 30.30 -10.15 -13.60
N TRP A 165 29.31 -9.84 -12.78
CA TRP A 165 27.89 -10.14 -13.05
C TRP A 165 27.21 -8.99 -13.77
N GLY A 166 26.24 -9.29 -14.64
CA GLY A 166 25.39 -8.29 -15.26
C GLY A 166 24.28 -7.85 -14.30
N LEU A 167 24.22 -6.55 -14.02
CA LEU A 167 23.11 -5.95 -13.26
C LEU A 167 21.93 -5.74 -14.22
N LEU A 168 20.85 -6.47 -14.02
CA LEU A 168 19.66 -6.41 -14.86
C LEU A 168 18.62 -5.44 -14.31
N GLU A 169 18.42 -5.44 -12.99
CA GLU A 169 17.51 -4.52 -12.33
C GLU A 169 18.02 -4.13 -10.94
N LEU A 170 17.81 -2.87 -10.56
CA LEU A 170 18.05 -2.36 -9.21
C LEU A 170 16.99 -1.32 -8.87
N ARG A 171 16.09 -1.65 -7.98
CA ARG A 171 15.01 -0.75 -7.55
C ARG A 171 14.70 -0.89 -6.06
N PRO A 172 14.25 0.20 -5.42
CA PRO A 172 13.72 0.07 -4.06
C PRO A 172 12.40 -0.73 -4.10
N MET A 173 12.29 -1.68 -3.19
CA MET A 173 11.00 -2.32 -2.91
C MET A 173 10.19 -1.39 -2.02
N ARG A 174 9.00 -1.03 -2.47
CA ARG A 174 8.05 -0.26 -1.68
C ARG A 174 7.01 -1.21 -1.14
N MET A 175 6.83 -1.24 0.16
CA MET A 175 5.67 -1.91 0.73
C MET A 175 4.40 -1.28 0.15
N SER A 176 3.49 -2.12 -0.28
CA SER A 176 2.15 -1.68 -0.67
C SER A 176 1.34 -1.28 0.58
N LEU A 177 0.27 -0.52 0.40
CA LEU A 177 -0.63 -0.23 1.51
C LEU A 177 -1.31 -1.50 2.05
N GLU A 178 -1.44 -2.54 1.23
CA GLU A 178 -1.94 -3.86 1.62
C GLU A 178 -1.03 -4.53 2.65
N GLU A 179 0.27 -4.56 2.40
CA GLU A 179 1.27 -5.11 3.33
C GLU A 179 1.29 -4.32 4.63
N ILE A 180 1.21 -2.99 4.54
CA ILE A 180 1.11 -2.09 5.67
C ILE A 180 -0.15 -2.38 6.49
N PHE A 181 -1.29 -2.51 5.84
CA PHE A 181 -2.55 -2.84 6.51
C PHE A 181 -2.47 -4.18 7.23
N LEU A 182 -1.92 -5.21 6.58
CA LEU A 182 -1.72 -6.52 7.19
C LEU A 182 -0.79 -6.44 8.41
N GLN A 183 0.34 -5.75 8.30
CA GLN A 183 1.29 -5.61 9.40
C GLN A 183 0.66 -4.93 10.62
N VAL A 184 0.05 -3.76 10.42
CA VAL A 184 -0.57 -2.98 11.52
C VAL A 184 -1.73 -3.73 12.18
N THR A 185 -2.50 -4.49 11.38
CA THR A 185 -3.63 -5.26 11.93
C THR A 185 -3.20 -6.58 12.59
N THR A 186 -2.02 -7.11 12.25
CA THR A 186 -1.49 -8.36 12.84
C THR A 186 -0.71 -8.08 14.12
N GLU A 187 0.07 -7.00 14.19
CA GLU A 187 0.82 -6.62 15.41
C GLU A 187 -0.10 -6.40 16.62
N GLU A 188 -1.30 -5.85 16.42
CA GLU A 188 -2.30 -5.74 17.50
C GLU A 188 -2.83 -7.09 17.99
N GLN A 189 -2.77 -8.16 17.19
CA GLN A 189 -3.17 -9.50 17.63
C GLN A 189 -2.13 -10.13 18.58
N GLY A 190 -0.86 -9.76 18.46
CA GLY A 190 0.21 -10.21 19.36
C GLY A 190 0.22 -9.49 20.71
N ALA A 191 -0.15 -8.21 20.72
CA ALA A 191 -0.15 -7.40 21.95
C ALA A 191 -1.38 -7.62 22.85
N GLY A 192 -2.45 -8.22 22.33
CA GLY A 192 -3.69 -8.50 23.09
C GLY A 192 -3.74 -9.86 23.80
N ALA A 193 -2.68 -10.68 23.74
CA ALA A 193 -2.68 -12.03 24.30
C ALA A 193 -2.05 -12.11 25.72
N GLU A 194 -1.50 -11.01 26.25
CA GLU A 194 -0.82 -11.03 27.55
C GLU A 194 -1.62 -10.45 28.75
N ASP A 195 -2.82 -9.91 28.55
CA ASP A 195 -3.66 -9.45 29.67
C ASP A 195 -4.75 -10.49 30.03
N GLY A 196 -4.33 -11.71 30.30
CA GLY A 196 -5.11 -12.69 31.01
C GLY A 196 -5.03 -12.45 32.52
N ILE A 197 -5.98 -11.71 33.09
CA ILE A 197 -6.15 -11.58 34.54
C ILE A 197 -6.45 -12.97 35.12
N PRO A 198 -5.65 -13.48 36.08
CA PRO A 198 -6.00 -14.71 36.80
C PRO A 198 -7.21 -14.42 37.69
N ALA A 199 -8.27 -15.16 37.48
CA ALA A 199 -9.42 -15.18 38.40
C ALA A 199 -8.94 -15.77 39.74
N GLU A 200 -8.72 -14.93 40.71
CA GLU A 200 -8.48 -15.32 42.09
C GLU A 200 -9.80 -15.70 42.76
N GLY A 201 -9.76 -16.85 43.40
CA GLY A 201 -10.91 -17.55 43.89
C GLY A 201 -11.69 -16.85 45.00
N ALA A 202 -12.97 -17.06 45.00
CA ALA A 202 -13.83 -16.85 46.17
C ALA A 202 -14.10 -18.23 46.83
N GLN A 203 -13.39 -18.47 47.94
CA GLN A 203 -13.82 -19.36 48.99
C GLN A 203 -14.21 -18.50 50.17
N ALA A 204 -15.47 -18.56 50.51
CA ALA A 204 -16.05 -18.66 51.88
C ALA A 204 -17.56 -18.41 51.82
#